data_3a7d8dc898c84718fbe31b85a7da54f4
#
_entry.id   3a7d8dc898c84718fbe31b85a7da54f4
#
_cell.length_a   1.000
_cell.length_b   1.000
_cell.length_c   1.000
_cell.angle_alpha   90.00
_cell.angle_beta   90.00
_cell.angle_gamma   90.00
#
_symmetry.space_group_name_H-M   'P 1'
#
loop_
_entity.id
_entity.type
_entity.pdbx_description
1 polymer ?
#
loop_
_entity_poly.entity_id
_entity_poly.type
_entity_poly.pdbx_seq_one_letter_code
_entity_poly.pdbx_strand_id
1 'polypeptide(L)'
;MVFGTSIREILLSVLLGLFGGMLLKAFYSMVRVKAPTAYAYGVSHLQRSARSSIAQYLCFRFAPVFLVGLAISVTAERLGLMVALALLSCIVLFVILSSGRSIYCRLVAPGKGVGFHTVLQLGSAVLTGLIAIMSYYLYPLFFFLVPEPSEFVIAIWTAAFVAIVSHTFAKVTSGVGDYLDDSERIEMVIEDIGKDKWSWILQECRNSGVPSCVVAAIVVVEVNERPSWMRVLERVCGYICLQRVVMSYGITQERSKPVLTDEESVRVTIRWVSDHLSARTIELLSVRRRDSLSERGLGSNELISKAFYEVQELLDARNPDGKYGMMVERMARCLYYRCL
;
A
#
# COMPACT_ATOMS: atom_id res chain seq x y z
N MET A 1 47.84 5.31 -16.41
CA MET A 1 47.72 4.00 -15.72
C MET A 1 46.55 3.28 -16.39
N VAL A 2 46.83 2.31 -17.24
CA VAL A 2 45.81 1.48 -17.92
C VAL A 2 45.33 0.44 -16.94
N PHE A 3 44.05 0.51 -16.59
CA PHE A 3 43.39 -0.39 -15.67
C PHE A 3 43.27 -1.78 -16.28
N GLY A 4 44.19 -2.64 -15.95
CA GLY A 4 44.03 -4.09 -16.12
C GLY A 4 43.09 -4.64 -15.04
N THR A 5 41.80 -4.25 -15.04
CA THR A 5 40.80 -4.86 -14.17
C THR A 5 40.70 -6.34 -14.52
N SER A 6 41.02 -7.19 -13.55
CA SER A 6 40.91 -8.62 -13.71
C SER A 6 39.44 -9.02 -13.92
N ILE A 7 39.17 -9.91 -14.86
CA ILE A 7 37.83 -10.51 -15.04
C ILE A 7 37.28 -11.05 -13.72
N ARG A 8 38.15 -11.52 -12.84
CA ARG A 8 37.81 -11.98 -11.50
C ARG A 8 37.24 -10.87 -10.62
N GLU A 9 37.83 -9.68 -10.65
CA GLU A 9 37.33 -8.49 -9.86
C GLU A 9 35.97 -8.06 -10.36
N ILE A 10 35.76 -8.04 -11.66
CA ILE A 10 34.46 -7.73 -12.28
C ILE A 10 33.42 -8.75 -11.81
N LEU A 11 33.71 -10.03 -11.91
CA LEU A 11 32.80 -11.10 -11.53
C LEU A 11 32.44 -11.03 -10.04
N LEU A 12 33.42 -10.86 -9.16
CA LEU A 12 33.23 -10.79 -7.73
C LEU A 12 32.44 -9.52 -7.35
N SER A 13 32.67 -8.39 -8.00
CA SER A 13 31.90 -7.15 -7.81
C SER A 13 30.41 -7.37 -8.16
N VAL A 14 30.14 -8.03 -9.29
CA VAL A 14 28.77 -8.35 -9.70
C VAL A 14 28.11 -9.31 -8.72
N LEU A 15 28.80 -10.38 -8.30
CA LEU A 15 28.28 -11.35 -7.34
C LEU A 15 27.94 -10.72 -5.99
N LEU A 16 28.81 -9.85 -5.47
CA LEU A 16 28.55 -9.09 -4.25
C LEU A 16 27.29 -8.21 -4.39
N GLY A 17 27.17 -7.53 -5.53
CA GLY A 17 25.99 -6.72 -5.82
C GLY A 17 24.71 -7.55 -5.93
N LEU A 18 24.75 -8.69 -6.63
CA LEU A 18 23.59 -9.59 -6.72
C LEU A 18 23.16 -10.11 -5.36
N PHE A 19 24.12 -10.47 -4.50
CA PHE A 19 23.84 -10.88 -3.11
C PHE A 19 23.09 -9.76 -2.35
N GLY A 20 23.55 -8.52 -2.41
CA GLY A 20 22.88 -7.40 -1.79
C GLY A 20 21.48 -7.13 -2.34
N GLY A 21 21.29 -7.25 -3.65
CA GLY A 21 19.98 -7.12 -4.27
C GLY A 21 18.98 -8.20 -3.81
N MET A 22 19.45 -9.44 -3.64
CA MET A 22 18.66 -10.53 -3.07
C MET A 22 18.34 -10.29 -1.60
N LEU A 23 19.29 -9.79 -0.82
CA LEU A 23 19.09 -9.43 0.59
C LEU A 23 18.01 -8.36 0.75
N LEU A 24 18.05 -7.31 -0.05
CA LEU A 24 17.00 -6.28 -0.09
C LEU A 24 15.65 -6.88 -0.44
N LYS A 25 15.58 -7.73 -1.46
CA LYS A 25 14.34 -8.41 -1.84
C LYS A 25 13.78 -9.28 -0.73
N ALA A 26 14.64 -10.05 -0.06
CA ALA A 26 14.27 -10.90 1.08
C ALA A 26 13.71 -10.03 2.23
N PHE A 27 14.41 -8.94 2.59
CA PHE A 27 13.96 -8.00 3.61
C PHE A 27 12.54 -7.47 3.31
N TYR A 28 12.30 -6.94 2.12
CA TYR A 28 10.97 -6.41 1.77
C TYR A 28 9.91 -7.50 1.65
N SER A 29 10.30 -8.74 1.33
CA SER A 29 9.38 -9.87 1.35
C SER A 29 8.96 -10.23 2.79
N MET A 30 9.89 -10.17 3.74
CA MET A 30 9.64 -10.46 5.16
C MET A 30 8.79 -9.37 5.83
N VAL A 31 9.15 -8.11 5.64
CA VAL A 31 8.46 -6.97 6.26
C VAL A 31 7.08 -6.74 5.64
N ARG A 32 6.80 -7.32 4.46
CA ARG A 32 5.51 -7.21 3.73
C ARG A 32 4.98 -5.78 3.61
N VAL A 33 5.86 -4.79 3.67
CA VAL A 33 5.48 -3.39 3.39
C VAL A 33 5.16 -3.28 1.91
N LYS A 34 3.91 -3.57 1.58
CA LYS A 34 3.40 -3.38 0.21
C LYS A 34 3.24 -1.89 -0.06
N ALA A 35 3.37 -1.53 -1.34
CA ALA A 35 2.99 -0.19 -1.76
C ALA A 35 1.57 0.14 -1.30
N PRO A 36 1.25 1.41 -0.96
CA PRO A 36 -0.06 1.80 -0.42
C PRO A 36 -1.23 1.63 -1.40
N THR A 37 -1.03 0.96 -2.53
CA THR A 37 -2.04 0.71 -3.57
C THR A 37 -2.60 -0.72 -3.58
N ALA A 38 -2.21 -1.57 -2.62
CA ALA A 38 -2.67 -2.95 -2.58
C ALA A 38 -3.69 -3.15 -1.45
N TYR A 39 -4.88 -3.62 -1.79
CA TYR A 39 -5.87 -4.03 -0.81
C TYR A 39 -5.34 -5.24 -0.02
N ALA A 40 -5.24 -5.11 1.28
CA ALA A 40 -4.74 -6.14 2.17
C ALA A 40 -5.78 -6.53 3.22
N TYR A 41 -6.04 -7.81 3.32
CA TYR A 41 -6.79 -8.39 4.44
C TYR A 41 -5.96 -8.21 5.72
N GLY A 42 -6.30 -7.24 6.52
CA GLY A 42 -5.60 -6.97 7.77
C GLY A 42 -4.33 -6.13 7.58
N VAL A 43 -4.40 -4.91 8.01
CA VAL A 43 -3.24 -4.01 8.09
C VAL A 43 -2.70 -4.13 9.51
N SER A 44 -1.45 -4.53 9.69
CA SER A 44 -0.80 -4.50 10.99
C SER A 44 -0.55 -3.05 11.43
N HIS A 45 -0.50 -2.81 12.74
CA HIS A 45 -0.17 -1.49 13.30
C HIS A 45 1.13 -0.91 12.72
N LEU A 46 2.13 -1.76 12.47
CA LEU A 46 3.41 -1.37 11.88
C LEU A 46 3.25 -0.89 10.44
N GLN A 47 2.47 -1.59 9.63
CA GLN A 47 2.20 -1.20 8.24
C GLN A 47 1.44 0.12 8.16
N ARG A 48 0.54 0.34 9.10
CA ARG A 48 -0.21 1.57 9.20
C ARG A 48 0.68 2.73 9.63
N SER A 49 1.45 2.59 10.71
CA SER A 49 2.39 3.61 11.15
C SER A 49 3.35 4.02 10.02
N ALA A 50 3.85 3.03 9.26
CA ALA A 50 4.68 3.29 8.09
C ALA A 50 3.95 4.05 6.96
N ARG A 51 2.61 4.00 6.91
CA ARG A 51 1.79 4.68 5.88
C ARG A 51 1.24 6.02 6.33
N SER A 52 1.17 6.28 7.63
CA SER A 52 0.52 7.48 8.19
C SER A 52 1.23 8.79 7.83
N SER A 53 2.55 8.74 7.58
CA SER A 53 3.38 9.90 7.22
C SER A 53 4.24 9.59 6.02
N ILE A 54 4.37 10.56 5.10
CA ILE A 54 5.27 10.45 3.96
C ILE A 54 6.73 10.23 4.41
N ALA A 55 7.15 10.88 5.50
CA ALA A 55 8.50 10.73 6.03
C ALA A 55 8.74 9.31 6.56
N GLN A 56 7.79 8.75 7.30
CA GLN A 56 7.86 7.37 7.77
C GLN A 56 7.86 6.38 6.62
N TYR A 57 6.99 6.58 5.62
CA TYR A 57 6.96 5.75 4.42
C TYR A 57 8.31 5.78 3.68
N LEU A 58 8.88 6.97 3.45
CA LEU A 58 10.17 7.11 2.78
C LEU A 58 11.30 6.47 3.60
N CYS A 59 11.31 6.66 4.91
CA CYS A 59 12.27 6.03 5.80
C CYS A 59 12.19 4.50 5.71
N PHE A 60 11.01 3.90 5.89
CA PHE A 60 10.83 2.46 5.77
C PHE A 60 11.16 1.92 4.37
N ARG A 61 10.90 2.72 3.34
CA ARG A 61 11.13 2.30 1.95
C ARG A 61 12.58 2.41 1.53
N PHE A 62 13.33 3.36 2.07
CA PHE A 62 14.65 3.71 1.53
C PHE A 62 15.82 3.52 2.51
N ALA A 63 15.58 3.54 3.83
CA ALA A 63 16.65 3.28 4.78
C ALA A 63 17.33 1.92 4.58
N PRO A 64 16.62 0.80 4.32
CA PRO A 64 17.27 -0.47 4.02
C PRO A 64 18.12 -0.42 2.74
N VAL A 65 17.68 0.29 1.71
CA VAL A 65 18.45 0.47 0.45
C VAL A 65 19.74 1.23 0.75
N PHE A 66 19.67 2.30 1.53
CA PHE A 66 20.82 3.09 1.95
C PHE A 66 21.82 2.25 2.77
N LEU A 67 21.35 1.55 3.79
CA LEU A 67 22.19 0.74 4.66
C LEU A 67 22.88 -0.42 3.90
N VAL A 68 22.12 -1.14 3.07
CA VAL A 68 22.70 -2.22 2.25
C VAL A 68 23.65 -1.65 1.20
N GLY A 69 23.32 -0.49 0.60
CA GLY A 69 24.20 0.21 -0.31
C GLY A 69 25.53 0.62 0.33
N LEU A 70 25.51 1.16 1.55
CA LEU A 70 26.71 1.45 2.33
C LEU A 70 27.51 0.19 2.62
N ALA A 71 26.84 -0.87 3.10
CA ALA A 71 27.52 -2.13 3.43
C ALA A 71 28.23 -2.75 2.23
N ILE A 72 27.57 -2.77 1.06
CA ILE A 72 28.15 -3.26 -0.19
C ILE A 72 29.33 -2.40 -0.63
N SER A 73 29.20 -1.07 -0.56
CA SER A 73 30.24 -0.14 -0.97
C SER A 73 31.50 -0.29 -0.12
N VAL A 74 31.34 -0.36 1.21
CA VAL A 74 32.47 -0.56 2.14
C VAL A 74 33.10 -1.94 1.97
N THR A 75 32.28 -2.99 1.81
CA THR A 75 32.79 -4.36 1.62
C THR A 75 33.54 -4.48 0.29
N ALA A 76 33.02 -3.89 -0.80
CA ALA A 76 33.69 -3.88 -2.08
C ALA A 76 35.05 -3.17 -2.00
N GLU A 77 35.12 -2.02 -1.35
CA GLU A 77 36.38 -1.27 -1.13
C GLU A 77 37.39 -2.08 -0.34
N ARG A 78 36.98 -2.70 0.78
CA ARG A 78 37.87 -3.55 1.61
C ARG A 78 38.41 -4.76 0.87
N LEU A 79 37.63 -5.29 -0.08
CA LEU A 79 38.05 -6.44 -0.90
C LEU A 79 38.79 -6.02 -2.17
N GLY A 80 39.04 -4.74 -2.40
CA GLY A 80 39.68 -4.21 -3.62
C GLY A 80 38.84 -4.43 -4.89
N LEU A 81 37.48 -4.47 -4.72
CA LEU A 81 36.54 -4.66 -5.83
C LEU A 81 36.02 -3.33 -6.37
N MET A 82 35.35 -3.38 -7.50
CA MET A 82 34.76 -2.21 -8.16
C MET A 82 33.46 -1.82 -7.44
N VAL A 83 33.55 -0.84 -6.51
CA VAL A 83 32.42 -0.35 -5.70
C VAL A 83 31.22 0.04 -6.57
N ALA A 84 31.44 0.84 -7.61
CA ALA A 84 30.36 1.31 -8.49
C ALA A 84 29.64 0.15 -9.20
N LEU A 85 30.38 -0.87 -9.63
CA LEU A 85 29.82 -2.04 -10.31
C LEU A 85 29.02 -2.93 -9.34
N ALA A 86 29.53 -3.15 -8.12
CA ALA A 86 28.83 -3.90 -7.09
C ALA A 86 27.50 -3.22 -6.71
N LEU A 87 27.53 -1.91 -6.50
CA LEU A 87 26.35 -1.14 -6.14
C LEU A 87 25.34 -1.10 -7.29
N LEU A 88 25.78 -0.88 -8.52
CA LEU A 88 24.92 -0.89 -9.71
C LEU A 88 24.22 -2.25 -9.86
N SER A 89 24.96 -3.35 -9.75
CA SER A 89 24.42 -4.72 -9.84
C SER A 89 23.37 -4.99 -8.76
N CYS A 90 23.61 -4.52 -7.53
CA CYS A 90 22.65 -4.60 -6.42
C CYS A 90 21.32 -3.90 -6.76
N ILE A 91 21.40 -2.65 -7.18
CA ILE A 91 20.20 -1.83 -7.43
C ILE A 91 19.44 -2.33 -8.65
N VAL A 92 20.13 -2.67 -9.73
CA VAL A 92 19.50 -3.24 -10.93
C VAL A 92 18.73 -4.51 -10.59
N LEU A 93 19.36 -5.45 -9.90
CA LEU A 93 18.68 -6.68 -9.48
C LEU A 93 17.49 -6.40 -8.58
N PHE A 94 17.67 -5.54 -7.58
CA PHE A 94 16.59 -5.19 -6.66
C PHE A 94 15.39 -4.56 -7.39
N VAL A 95 15.62 -3.61 -8.31
CA VAL A 95 14.56 -2.97 -9.09
C VAL A 95 13.86 -3.97 -10.00
N ILE A 96 14.60 -4.85 -10.67
CA ILE A 96 14.04 -5.92 -11.51
C ILE A 96 13.15 -6.84 -10.68
N LEU A 97 13.62 -7.34 -9.54
CA LEU A 97 12.88 -8.26 -8.69
C LEU A 97 11.69 -7.61 -7.96
N SER A 98 11.76 -6.32 -7.67
CA SER A 98 10.70 -5.62 -6.94
C SER A 98 9.62 -5.02 -7.85
N SER A 99 9.97 -4.51 -9.00
CA SER A 99 9.07 -3.74 -9.87
C SER A 99 9.02 -4.24 -11.31
N GLY A 100 9.99 -5.05 -11.75
CA GLY A 100 10.17 -5.43 -13.16
C GLY A 100 8.95 -6.08 -13.77
N ARG A 101 8.33 -7.07 -13.10
CA ARG A 101 7.12 -7.74 -13.60
C ARG A 101 5.95 -6.77 -13.77
N SER A 102 5.75 -5.89 -12.80
CA SER A 102 4.64 -4.93 -12.84
C SER A 102 4.84 -3.88 -13.94
N ILE A 103 6.06 -3.37 -14.08
CA ILE A 103 6.42 -2.41 -15.14
C ILE A 103 6.27 -3.08 -16.50
N TYR A 104 6.84 -4.28 -16.69
CA TYR A 104 6.76 -5.03 -17.95
C TYR A 104 5.32 -5.30 -18.38
N CYS A 105 4.49 -5.86 -17.49
CA CYS A 105 3.09 -6.16 -17.81
C CYS A 105 2.28 -4.91 -18.22
N ARG A 106 2.66 -3.73 -17.73
CA ARG A 106 1.96 -2.47 -18.05
C ARG A 106 2.48 -1.81 -19.32
N LEU A 107 3.77 -1.95 -19.62
CA LEU A 107 4.35 -1.40 -20.84
C LEU A 107 3.95 -2.22 -22.08
N VAL A 108 3.81 -3.55 -21.92
CA VAL A 108 3.54 -4.46 -23.03
C VAL A 108 2.04 -4.71 -23.26
N ALA A 109 1.19 -4.46 -22.25
CA ALA A 109 -0.26 -4.68 -22.39
C ALA A 109 -0.90 -3.55 -23.23
N PRO A 110 -1.41 -3.81 -24.42
CA PRO A 110 -2.07 -2.81 -25.25
C PRO A 110 -3.32 -2.28 -24.54
N GLY A 111 -3.49 -0.96 -24.50
CA GLY A 111 -4.70 -0.29 -24.00
C GLY A 111 -4.72 0.11 -22.53
N LYS A 112 -3.71 -0.26 -21.74
CA LYS A 112 -3.55 0.25 -20.37
C LYS A 112 -2.58 1.42 -20.39
N GLY A 113 -3.08 2.64 -20.44
CA GLY A 113 -2.29 3.85 -20.35
C GLY A 113 -1.40 3.91 -19.11
N VAL A 114 -0.37 4.76 -19.15
CA VAL A 114 0.52 5.03 -18.00
C VAL A 114 -0.33 5.63 -16.88
N GLY A 115 -0.76 4.80 -15.94
CA GLY A 115 -1.53 5.24 -14.77
C GLY A 115 -0.63 5.73 -13.64
N PHE A 116 -1.20 6.43 -12.67
CA PHE A 116 -0.53 6.96 -11.48
C PHE A 116 0.39 5.92 -10.78
N HIS A 117 -0.04 4.67 -10.71
CA HIS A 117 0.75 3.60 -10.11
C HIS A 117 2.06 3.31 -10.86
N THR A 118 2.08 3.45 -12.20
CA THR A 118 3.30 3.30 -13.01
C THR A 118 4.25 4.46 -12.73
N VAL A 119 3.73 5.68 -12.60
CA VAL A 119 4.51 6.87 -12.22
C VAL A 119 5.14 6.69 -10.84
N LEU A 120 4.38 6.21 -9.85
CA LEU A 120 4.90 5.90 -8.51
C LEU A 120 5.99 4.83 -8.53
N GLN A 121 5.84 3.77 -9.33
CA GLN A 121 6.85 2.72 -9.44
C GLN A 121 8.14 3.24 -10.09
N LEU A 122 8.02 4.01 -11.16
CA LEU A 122 9.16 4.65 -11.81
C LEU A 122 9.84 5.65 -10.86
N GLY A 123 9.06 6.50 -10.19
CA GLY A 123 9.57 7.42 -9.17
C GLY A 123 10.31 6.70 -8.04
N SER A 124 9.75 5.58 -7.55
CA SER A 124 10.42 4.73 -6.55
C SER A 124 11.73 4.12 -7.06
N ALA A 125 11.78 3.70 -8.33
CA ALA A 125 13.01 3.17 -8.93
C ALA A 125 14.08 4.26 -9.08
N VAL A 126 13.70 5.45 -9.55
CA VAL A 126 14.60 6.62 -9.65
C VAL A 126 15.13 7.00 -8.27
N LEU A 127 14.25 7.10 -7.27
CA LEU A 127 14.65 7.44 -5.91
C LEU A 127 15.57 6.38 -5.29
N THR A 128 15.35 5.10 -5.58
CA THR A 128 16.26 4.01 -5.21
C THR A 128 17.65 4.23 -5.82
N GLY A 129 17.72 4.62 -7.10
CA GLY A 129 18.98 4.96 -7.76
C GLY A 129 19.69 6.16 -7.14
N LEU A 130 18.95 7.23 -6.80
CA LEU A 130 19.52 8.41 -6.12
C LEU A 130 20.08 8.07 -4.75
N ILE A 131 19.40 7.20 -3.97
CA ILE A 131 19.88 6.73 -2.67
C ILE A 131 21.13 5.88 -2.80
N ALA A 132 21.22 5.06 -3.86
CA ALA A 132 22.45 4.32 -4.16
C ALA A 132 23.62 5.26 -4.49
N ILE A 133 23.39 6.29 -5.29
CA ILE A 133 24.39 7.33 -5.56
C ILE A 133 24.81 8.01 -4.25
N MET A 134 23.86 8.36 -3.40
CA MET A 134 24.15 8.93 -2.08
C MET A 134 24.98 7.96 -1.23
N SER A 135 24.65 6.67 -1.22
CA SER A 135 25.45 5.64 -0.52
C SER A 135 26.87 5.56 -1.06
N TYR A 136 27.06 5.67 -2.39
CA TYR A 136 28.36 5.69 -3.03
C TYR A 136 29.23 6.87 -2.59
N TYR A 137 28.67 8.07 -2.45
CA TYR A 137 29.42 9.23 -2.02
C TYR A 137 29.65 9.27 -0.51
N LEU A 138 28.76 8.68 0.28
CA LEU A 138 28.82 8.75 1.74
C LEU A 138 29.56 7.56 2.37
N TYR A 139 29.79 6.43 1.63
CA TYR A 139 30.41 5.25 2.25
C TYR A 139 31.77 5.53 2.92
N PRO A 140 32.64 6.46 2.45
CA PRO A 140 33.90 6.73 3.13
C PRO A 140 33.70 7.30 4.54
N LEU A 141 32.63 8.06 4.75
CA LEU A 141 32.28 8.63 6.06
C LEU A 141 31.76 7.58 7.04
N PHE A 142 31.13 6.52 6.50
CA PHE A 142 30.51 5.45 7.28
C PHE A 142 31.34 4.16 7.31
N PHE A 143 32.59 4.22 6.86
CA PHE A 143 33.48 3.05 6.77
C PHE A 143 33.63 2.32 8.11
N PHE A 144 33.64 3.07 9.22
CA PHE A 144 33.76 2.54 10.58
C PHE A 144 32.50 1.84 11.10
N LEU A 145 31.31 2.12 10.51
CA LEU A 145 30.06 1.49 10.92
C LEU A 145 29.82 0.12 10.31
N VAL A 146 30.51 -0.19 9.22
CA VAL A 146 30.36 -1.48 8.55
C VAL A 146 31.37 -2.46 9.17
N PRO A 147 30.91 -3.54 9.83
CA PRO A 147 31.80 -4.52 10.44
C PRO A 147 32.70 -5.17 9.40
N GLU A 148 33.79 -5.76 9.84
CA GLU A 148 34.65 -6.55 8.96
C GLU A 148 33.88 -7.74 8.37
N PRO A 149 34.27 -8.25 7.17
CA PRO A 149 33.57 -9.38 6.55
C PRO A 149 33.41 -10.61 7.45
N SER A 150 34.38 -10.86 8.32
CA SER A 150 34.34 -11.93 9.33
C SER A 150 33.30 -11.68 10.43
N GLU A 151 33.22 -10.42 10.91
CA GLU A 151 32.24 -9.99 11.91
C GLU A 151 30.83 -9.88 11.31
N PHE A 152 30.74 -9.58 10.00
CA PHE A 152 29.47 -9.50 9.29
C PHE A 152 28.73 -10.85 9.27
N VAL A 153 29.47 -11.96 9.13
CA VAL A 153 28.88 -13.30 9.23
C VAL A 153 28.28 -13.54 10.61
N ILE A 154 28.99 -13.16 11.66
CA ILE A 154 28.53 -13.26 13.06
C ILE A 154 27.30 -12.38 13.27
N ALA A 155 27.33 -11.14 12.75
CA ALA A 155 26.19 -10.20 12.86
C ALA A 155 24.96 -10.72 12.12
N ILE A 156 25.10 -11.30 10.93
CA ILE A 156 24.00 -11.92 10.18
C ILE A 156 23.42 -13.10 10.97
N TRP A 157 24.26 -13.97 11.50
CA TRP A 157 23.82 -15.10 12.32
C TRP A 157 23.06 -14.63 13.56
N THR A 158 23.60 -13.65 14.26
CA THR A 158 22.96 -13.06 15.46
C THR A 158 21.61 -12.44 15.08
N ALA A 159 21.57 -11.64 14.01
CA ALA A 159 20.33 -11.02 13.54
C ALA A 159 19.29 -12.06 13.10
N ALA A 160 19.71 -13.10 12.37
CA ALA A 160 18.84 -14.20 11.96
C ALA A 160 18.29 -14.95 13.18
N PHE A 161 19.15 -15.25 14.16
CA PHE A 161 18.75 -15.91 15.39
C PHE A 161 17.74 -15.08 16.18
N VAL A 162 18.03 -13.79 16.38
CA VAL A 162 17.10 -12.84 17.03
C VAL A 162 15.77 -12.73 16.27
N ALA A 163 15.82 -12.68 14.94
CA ALA A 163 14.60 -12.62 14.11
C ALA A 163 13.77 -13.91 14.25
N ILE A 164 14.41 -15.10 14.25
CA ILE A 164 13.72 -16.39 14.44
C ILE A 164 13.12 -16.47 15.84
N VAL A 165 13.87 -16.12 16.88
CA VAL A 165 13.41 -16.12 18.26
C VAL A 165 12.24 -15.15 18.43
N SER A 166 12.40 -13.90 17.95
CA SER A 166 11.36 -12.87 18.03
C SER A 166 10.10 -13.28 17.27
N HIS A 167 10.25 -13.87 16.06
CA HIS A 167 9.11 -14.36 15.28
C HIS A 167 8.40 -15.54 15.96
N THR A 168 9.18 -16.48 16.53
CA THR A 168 8.61 -17.61 17.27
C THR A 168 7.93 -17.15 18.54
N PHE A 169 8.55 -16.23 19.28
CA PHE A 169 7.96 -15.64 20.48
C PHE A 169 6.70 -14.85 20.15
N ALA A 170 6.73 -14.02 19.09
CA ALA A 170 5.55 -13.31 18.60
C ALA A 170 4.43 -14.27 18.19
N LYS A 171 4.70 -15.42 17.56
CA LYS A 171 3.71 -16.44 17.24
C LYS A 171 3.16 -17.15 18.49
N VAL A 172 3.97 -17.40 19.50
CA VAL A 172 3.58 -18.06 20.74
C VAL A 172 2.78 -17.11 21.64
N THR A 173 3.17 -15.82 21.70
CA THR A 173 2.50 -14.83 22.53
C THR A 173 1.32 -14.15 21.82
N SER A 174 1.33 -14.04 20.50
CA SER A 174 0.23 -13.51 19.71
C SER A 174 -0.68 -14.63 19.18
N GLY A 175 -1.34 -15.29 20.08
CA GLY A 175 -2.59 -16.04 19.73
C GLY A 175 -3.71 -15.09 19.25
N VAL A 176 -3.49 -13.79 19.32
CA VAL A 176 -4.36 -12.73 18.83
C VAL A 176 -3.58 -12.02 17.72
N GLY A 177 -4.02 -12.19 16.47
CA GLY A 177 -3.40 -11.55 15.33
C GLY A 177 -3.33 -10.03 15.53
N ASP A 178 -2.21 -9.47 15.18
CA ASP A 178 -1.89 -8.02 15.16
C ASP A 178 -2.74 -7.25 14.10
N TYR A 179 -3.98 -7.72 13.93
CA TYR A 179 -4.94 -7.19 12.98
C TYR A 179 -5.89 -6.25 13.69
N LEU A 180 -5.94 -5.02 13.21
CA LEU A 180 -6.94 -4.07 13.65
C LEU A 180 -8.33 -4.65 13.47
N ASP A 181 -9.16 -4.54 14.51
CA ASP A 181 -10.58 -4.83 14.43
C ASP A 181 -11.27 -3.86 13.46
N ASP A 182 -12.35 -4.32 12.84
CA ASP A 182 -13.10 -3.50 11.87
C ASP A 182 -13.61 -2.20 12.50
N SER A 183 -13.85 -2.22 13.79
CA SER A 183 -14.22 -1.07 14.60
C SER A 183 -13.15 -0.02 14.69
N GLU A 184 -11.95 -0.45 15.01
CA GLU A 184 -10.78 0.41 15.11
C GLU A 184 -10.44 1.03 13.75
N ARG A 185 -10.65 0.27 12.66
CA ARG A 185 -10.46 0.79 11.29
C ARG A 185 -11.42 1.92 10.97
N ILE A 186 -12.69 1.78 11.34
CA ILE A 186 -13.70 2.82 11.13
C ILE A 186 -13.35 4.07 11.92
N GLU A 187 -13.04 3.93 13.21
CA GLU A 187 -12.69 5.07 14.08
C GLU A 187 -11.47 5.84 13.54
N MET A 188 -10.49 5.10 13.09
CA MET A 188 -9.28 5.69 12.54
C MET A 188 -9.49 6.45 11.23
N VAL A 189 -10.40 5.95 10.38
CA VAL A 189 -10.77 6.68 9.16
C VAL A 189 -11.54 7.93 9.50
N ILE A 190 -12.44 7.87 10.50
CA ILE A 190 -13.15 9.06 11.00
C ILE A 190 -12.17 10.12 11.53
N GLU A 191 -11.11 9.71 12.22
CA GLU A 191 -10.04 10.62 12.65
C GLU A 191 -9.25 11.22 11.48
N ASP A 192 -8.89 10.40 10.46
CA ASP A 192 -8.11 10.84 9.30
C ASP A 192 -8.86 11.85 8.43
N ILE A 193 -10.16 11.64 8.18
CA ILE A 193 -10.97 12.56 7.36
C ILE A 193 -11.63 13.67 8.15
N GLY A 194 -11.74 13.56 9.47
CA GLY A 194 -12.41 14.47 10.38
C GLY A 194 -13.91 14.15 10.57
N LYS A 195 -14.40 14.35 11.80
CA LYS A 195 -15.78 14.05 12.19
C LYS A 195 -16.82 14.87 11.39
N ASP A 196 -16.50 16.09 11.05
CA ASP A 196 -17.40 16.96 10.27
C ASP A 196 -17.61 16.41 8.87
N LYS A 197 -16.52 16.02 8.20
CA LYS A 197 -16.59 15.43 6.85
C LYS A 197 -17.31 14.06 6.89
N TRP A 198 -17.06 13.25 7.91
CA TRP A 198 -17.79 12.00 8.10
C TRP A 198 -19.30 12.24 8.25
N SER A 199 -19.71 13.19 9.12
CA SER A 199 -21.10 13.55 9.33
C SER A 199 -21.75 14.07 8.05
N TRP A 200 -21.02 14.88 7.28
CA TRP A 200 -21.46 15.36 5.97
C TRP A 200 -21.71 14.22 4.99
N ILE A 201 -20.81 13.23 4.90
CA ILE A 201 -20.99 12.04 4.04
C ILE A 201 -22.28 11.32 4.38
N LEU A 202 -22.52 11.05 5.67
CA LEU A 202 -23.73 10.37 6.11
C LEU A 202 -25.00 11.18 5.80
N GLN A 203 -24.94 12.49 5.94
CA GLN A 203 -26.05 13.39 5.61
C GLN A 203 -26.34 13.42 4.10
N GLU A 204 -25.30 13.49 3.27
CA GLU A 204 -25.44 13.50 1.81
C GLU A 204 -26.03 12.17 1.31
N CYS A 205 -25.66 11.03 1.89
CA CYS A 205 -26.28 9.74 1.60
C CYS A 205 -27.77 9.74 1.96
N ARG A 206 -28.16 10.27 3.12
CA ARG A 206 -29.58 10.39 3.53
C ARG A 206 -30.38 11.27 2.59
N ASN A 207 -29.82 12.41 2.21
CA ASN A 207 -30.48 13.35 1.28
C ASN A 207 -30.71 12.72 -0.11
N SER A 208 -29.81 11.81 -0.52
CA SER A 208 -29.86 11.13 -1.81
C SER A 208 -30.62 9.80 -1.75
N GLY A 209 -31.13 9.38 -0.58
CA GLY A 209 -31.83 8.12 -0.40
C GLY A 209 -30.97 6.86 -0.58
N VAL A 210 -29.64 6.98 -0.47
CA VAL A 210 -28.70 5.89 -0.67
C VAL A 210 -28.26 5.31 0.68
N PRO A 211 -28.06 3.97 0.81
CA PRO A 211 -27.61 3.35 2.05
C PRO A 211 -26.28 3.91 2.51
N SER A 212 -26.28 4.67 3.61
CA SER A 212 -25.09 5.31 4.17
C SER A 212 -24.01 4.29 4.56
N CYS A 213 -24.39 3.07 5.00
CA CYS A 213 -23.46 2.02 5.33
C CYS A 213 -22.60 1.56 4.13
N VAL A 214 -23.14 1.57 2.91
CA VAL A 214 -22.42 1.17 1.69
C VAL A 214 -21.40 2.23 1.30
N VAL A 215 -21.82 3.50 1.18
CA VAL A 215 -20.92 4.60 0.81
C VAL A 215 -19.85 4.82 1.87
N ALA A 216 -20.22 4.80 3.15
CA ALA A 216 -19.28 4.91 4.25
C ALA A 216 -18.26 3.76 4.26
N ALA A 217 -18.67 2.52 3.93
CA ALA A 217 -17.78 1.39 3.81
C ALA A 217 -16.76 1.56 2.66
N ILE A 218 -17.20 2.08 1.51
CA ILE A 218 -16.30 2.43 0.40
C ILE A 218 -15.26 3.44 0.88
N VAL A 219 -15.69 4.50 1.57
CA VAL A 219 -14.77 5.51 2.13
C VAL A 219 -13.79 4.88 3.12
N VAL A 220 -14.26 4.01 4.03
CA VAL A 220 -13.37 3.33 5.00
C VAL A 220 -12.32 2.50 4.31
N VAL A 221 -12.69 1.71 3.31
CA VAL A 221 -11.74 0.85 2.58
C VAL A 221 -10.75 1.70 1.78
N GLU A 222 -11.20 2.70 1.06
CA GLU A 222 -10.33 3.53 0.20
C GLU A 222 -9.37 4.42 1.01
N VAL A 223 -9.85 5.06 2.08
CA VAL A 223 -9.02 5.90 2.95
C VAL A 223 -7.99 5.06 3.70
N ASN A 224 -8.37 3.86 4.15
CA ASN A 224 -7.44 2.96 4.84
C ASN A 224 -6.30 2.48 3.91
N GLU A 225 -6.58 2.29 2.61
CA GLU A 225 -5.57 1.90 1.63
C GLU A 225 -4.76 3.09 1.09
N ARG A 226 -5.28 4.32 1.19
CA ARG A 226 -4.65 5.52 0.65
C ARG A 226 -4.60 6.66 1.66
N PRO A 227 -3.48 6.78 2.39
CA PRO A 227 -3.28 7.83 3.39
C PRO A 227 -3.39 9.23 2.78
N SER A 228 -3.70 10.23 3.61
CA SER A 228 -3.96 11.63 3.22
C SER A 228 -2.87 12.23 2.32
N TRP A 229 -1.59 11.99 2.64
CA TRP A 229 -0.47 12.50 1.83
C TRP A 229 -0.47 11.94 0.40
N MET A 230 -0.92 10.70 0.20
CA MET A 230 -0.99 10.08 -1.11
C MET A 230 -2.11 10.69 -1.96
N ARG A 231 -3.26 10.98 -1.34
CA ARG A 231 -4.37 11.69 -1.98
C ARG A 231 -3.98 13.11 -2.42
N VAL A 232 -3.15 13.78 -1.61
CA VAL A 232 -2.56 15.09 -1.99
C VAL A 232 -1.64 14.92 -3.20
N LEU A 233 -0.76 13.92 -3.19
CA LEU A 233 0.16 13.65 -4.29
C LEU A 233 -0.58 13.32 -5.59
N GLU A 234 -1.66 12.53 -5.53
CA GLU A 234 -2.52 12.22 -6.69
C GLU A 234 -3.12 13.50 -7.29
N ARG A 235 -3.62 14.42 -6.45
CA ARG A 235 -4.14 15.72 -6.91
C ARG A 235 -3.06 16.56 -7.58
N VAL A 236 -1.89 16.68 -6.97
CA VAL A 236 -0.76 17.44 -7.53
C VAL A 236 -0.33 16.84 -8.88
N CYS A 237 -0.19 15.52 -8.96
CA CYS A 237 0.12 14.84 -10.23
C CYS A 237 -0.95 15.08 -11.29
N GLY A 238 -2.23 15.07 -10.91
CA GLY A 238 -3.34 15.37 -11.81
C GLY A 238 -3.25 16.76 -12.41
N TYR A 239 -2.91 17.77 -11.61
CA TYR A 239 -2.69 19.13 -12.11
C TYR A 239 -1.45 19.23 -12.99
N ILE A 240 -0.32 18.61 -12.62
CA ILE A 240 0.92 18.62 -13.43
C ILE A 240 0.70 17.93 -14.77
N CYS A 241 -0.05 16.83 -14.80
CA CYS A 241 -0.39 16.10 -16.03
C CYS A 241 -1.47 16.81 -16.86
N LEU A 242 -1.85 18.06 -16.51
CA LEU A 242 -2.86 18.87 -17.19
C LEU A 242 -4.17 18.11 -17.43
N GLN A 243 -4.55 17.24 -16.51
CA GLN A 243 -5.78 16.43 -16.56
C GLN A 243 -5.91 15.55 -17.84
N ARG A 244 -4.79 15.23 -18.48
CA ARG A 244 -4.76 14.39 -19.69
C ARG A 244 -4.85 12.89 -19.39
N VAL A 245 -4.51 12.51 -18.16
CA VAL A 245 -4.47 11.11 -17.73
C VAL A 245 -5.65 10.84 -16.79
N VAL A 246 -6.36 9.72 -17.00
CA VAL A 246 -7.38 9.27 -16.06
C VAL A 246 -6.69 8.78 -14.79
N MET A 247 -6.97 9.41 -13.67
CA MET A 247 -6.45 9.05 -12.36
C MET A 247 -7.59 8.88 -11.36
N SER A 248 -7.29 8.31 -10.20
CA SER A 248 -8.26 8.20 -9.11
C SER A 248 -8.10 9.38 -8.17
N TYR A 249 -9.22 10.00 -7.74
CA TYR A 249 -9.22 11.17 -6.90
C TYR A 249 -10.20 11.07 -5.73
N GLY A 250 -9.94 11.85 -4.70
CA GLY A 250 -10.79 11.99 -3.53
C GLY A 250 -10.77 10.78 -2.60
N ILE A 251 -11.61 10.84 -1.58
CA ILE A 251 -11.68 9.81 -0.53
C ILE A 251 -12.36 8.51 -0.96
N THR A 252 -13.08 8.52 -2.08
CA THR A 252 -13.72 7.33 -2.68
C THR A 252 -12.98 6.84 -3.91
N GLN A 253 -11.84 7.43 -4.26
CA GLN A 253 -10.95 7.02 -5.34
C GLN A 253 -11.63 6.90 -6.72
N GLU A 254 -12.49 7.88 -7.03
CA GLU A 254 -13.18 7.93 -8.31
C GLU A 254 -12.22 8.18 -9.48
N ARG A 255 -12.36 7.38 -10.54
CA ARG A 255 -11.57 7.52 -11.76
C ARG A 255 -12.11 8.67 -12.59
N SER A 256 -11.30 9.70 -12.78
CA SER A 256 -11.68 10.90 -13.54
C SER A 256 -10.50 11.46 -14.33
N LYS A 257 -10.79 12.21 -15.40
CA LYS A 257 -9.79 13.09 -16.04
C LYS A 257 -9.64 14.39 -15.27
N PRO A 258 -10.74 15.13 -14.95
CA PRO A 258 -10.62 16.29 -14.07
C PRO A 258 -10.28 15.85 -12.65
N VAL A 259 -9.48 16.68 -11.98
CA VAL A 259 -9.17 16.50 -10.56
C VAL A 259 -10.44 16.71 -9.75
N LEU A 260 -10.84 15.70 -8.96
CA LEU A 260 -11.99 15.77 -8.09
C LEU A 260 -11.58 16.13 -6.65
N THR A 261 -12.39 16.92 -5.99
CA THR A 261 -12.32 17.11 -4.54
C THR A 261 -12.86 15.87 -3.81
N ASP A 262 -12.66 15.81 -2.50
CA ASP A 262 -13.20 14.74 -1.68
C ASP A 262 -14.73 14.68 -1.77
N GLU A 263 -15.38 15.87 -1.70
CA GLU A 263 -16.83 16.02 -1.77
C GLU A 263 -17.39 15.59 -3.14
N GLU A 264 -16.73 16.00 -4.22
CA GLU A 264 -17.13 15.62 -5.57
C GLU A 264 -17.00 14.12 -5.77
N SER A 265 -15.92 13.50 -5.27
CA SER A 265 -15.72 12.05 -5.36
C SER A 265 -16.83 11.28 -4.64
N VAL A 266 -17.23 11.74 -3.45
CA VAL A 266 -18.34 11.14 -2.69
C VAL A 266 -19.66 11.26 -3.45
N ARG A 267 -19.97 12.44 -4.02
CA ARG A 267 -21.20 12.62 -4.80
C ARG A 267 -21.25 11.74 -6.04
N VAL A 268 -20.10 11.53 -6.70
CA VAL A 268 -20.01 10.60 -7.83
C VAL A 268 -20.27 9.17 -7.36
N THR A 269 -19.68 8.75 -6.24
CA THR A 269 -19.91 7.43 -5.65
C THR A 269 -21.37 7.23 -5.24
N ILE A 270 -21.99 8.23 -4.57
CA ILE A 270 -23.41 8.19 -4.20
C ILE A 270 -24.29 7.96 -5.44
N ARG A 271 -24.06 8.74 -6.48
CA ARG A 271 -24.79 8.64 -7.74
C ARG A 271 -24.61 7.26 -8.36
N TRP A 272 -23.36 6.78 -8.41
CA TRP A 272 -23.05 5.45 -8.95
C TRP A 272 -23.74 4.33 -8.14
N VAL A 273 -23.75 4.40 -6.81
CA VAL A 273 -24.46 3.42 -5.95
C VAL A 273 -25.96 3.48 -6.20
N SER A 274 -26.53 4.68 -6.33
CA SER A 274 -27.95 4.88 -6.66
C SER A 274 -28.35 4.25 -7.99
N ASP A 275 -27.49 4.36 -8.99
CA ASP A 275 -27.78 3.93 -10.35
C ASP A 275 -27.64 2.40 -10.54
N HIS A 276 -26.87 1.72 -9.68
CA HIS A 276 -26.50 0.33 -9.88
C HIS A 276 -27.03 -0.63 -8.82
N LEU A 277 -27.38 -0.17 -7.62
CA LEU A 277 -28.05 -1.02 -6.63
C LEU A 277 -29.54 -1.12 -6.93
N SER A 278 -30.11 -2.32 -6.73
CA SER A 278 -31.56 -2.48 -6.86
C SER A 278 -32.34 -1.63 -5.85
N ALA A 279 -33.49 -1.12 -6.25
CA ALA A 279 -34.36 -0.32 -5.37
C ALA A 279 -34.70 -1.08 -4.06
N ARG A 280 -34.84 -2.40 -4.15
CA ARG A 280 -35.10 -3.27 -2.99
C ARG A 280 -33.93 -3.31 -2.02
N THR A 281 -32.69 -3.39 -2.53
CA THR A 281 -31.48 -3.40 -1.72
C THR A 281 -31.26 -2.03 -1.08
N ILE A 282 -31.52 -0.94 -1.80
CA ILE A 282 -31.49 0.41 -1.27
C ILE A 282 -32.48 0.54 -0.10
N GLU A 283 -33.73 0.11 -0.29
CA GLU A 283 -34.75 0.13 0.77
C GLU A 283 -34.31 -0.68 2.00
N LEU A 284 -33.88 -1.94 1.80
CA LEU A 284 -33.48 -2.83 2.90
C LEU A 284 -32.32 -2.29 3.74
N LEU A 285 -31.33 -1.70 3.09
CA LEU A 285 -30.13 -1.19 3.75
C LEU A 285 -30.26 0.24 4.25
N SER A 286 -31.27 1.01 3.80
CA SER A 286 -31.55 2.40 4.24
C SER A 286 -32.43 2.45 5.50
N VAL A 287 -33.19 1.39 5.79
CA VAL A 287 -34.10 1.35 6.96
C VAL A 287 -33.28 1.12 8.24
N ARG A 288 -33.43 2.05 9.20
CA ARG A 288 -32.81 1.90 10.53
C ARG A 288 -33.36 0.67 11.24
N ARG A 289 -32.47 -0.20 11.70
CA ARG A 289 -32.78 -1.46 12.40
C ARG A 289 -33.72 -1.28 13.63
N ARG A 290 -33.76 -0.11 14.28
CA ARG A 290 -34.57 0.12 15.46
C ARG A 290 -36.08 0.01 15.24
N ASP A 291 -36.56 0.38 14.05
CA ASP A 291 -38.00 0.46 13.81
C ASP A 291 -38.58 -0.82 13.21
N SER A 292 -37.73 -1.72 12.71
CA SER A 292 -38.16 -2.89 11.93
C SER A 292 -38.03 -4.25 12.62
N LEU A 293 -37.27 -4.34 13.71
CA LEU A 293 -36.94 -5.64 14.35
C LEU A 293 -38.04 -6.18 15.27
N SER A 294 -39.04 -5.36 15.66
CA SER A 294 -40.15 -5.85 16.47
C SER A 294 -41.20 -6.62 15.68
N GLU A 295 -41.26 -6.47 14.35
CA GLU A 295 -42.35 -7.02 13.54
C GLU A 295 -41.95 -8.02 12.44
N ARG A 296 -40.66 -8.16 12.10
CA ARG A 296 -40.25 -9.02 10.98
C ARG A 296 -39.50 -10.24 11.45
N GLY A 297 -40.14 -11.41 11.33
CA GLY A 297 -39.58 -12.71 11.70
C GLY A 297 -38.33 -13.15 10.97
N LEU A 298 -37.85 -14.35 11.21
CA LEU A 298 -36.61 -14.99 10.71
C LEU A 298 -36.22 -14.76 9.23
N GLY A 299 -37.18 -14.42 8.34
CA GLY A 299 -36.93 -14.12 6.94
C GLY A 299 -36.17 -12.79 6.65
N SER A 300 -36.11 -11.87 7.61
CA SER A 300 -35.45 -10.56 7.38
C SER A 300 -33.92 -10.65 7.29
N ASN A 301 -33.28 -11.54 8.04
CA ASN A 301 -31.83 -11.70 8.04
C ASN A 301 -31.31 -12.31 6.72
N GLU A 302 -32.07 -13.17 6.08
CA GLU A 302 -31.71 -13.74 4.78
C GLU A 302 -31.80 -12.67 3.67
N LEU A 303 -32.81 -11.82 3.70
CA LEU A 303 -32.96 -10.72 2.74
C LEU A 303 -31.85 -9.68 2.89
N ILE A 304 -31.46 -9.32 4.12
CA ILE A 304 -30.34 -8.43 4.39
C ILE A 304 -29.03 -9.05 3.91
N SER A 305 -28.83 -10.36 4.14
CA SER A 305 -27.64 -11.06 3.63
C SER A 305 -27.56 -11.07 2.12
N LYS A 306 -28.69 -11.27 1.42
CA LYS A 306 -28.77 -11.17 -0.05
C LYS A 306 -28.46 -9.74 -0.54
N ALA A 307 -28.95 -8.72 0.17
CA ALA A 307 -28.67 -7.33 -0.15
C ALA A 307 -27.16 -7.02 -0.04
N PHE A 308 -26.49 -7.50 0.98
CA PHE A 308 -25.02 -7.34 1.10
C PHE A 308 -24.24 -8.13 0.04
N TYR A 309 -24.73 -9.30 -0.36
CA TYR A 309 -24.11 -10.05 -1.45
C TYR A 309 -24.22 -9.29 -2.79
N GLU A 310 -25.37 -8.67 -3.09
CA GLU A 310 -25.53 -7.80 -4.26
C GLU A 310 -24.53 -6.63 -4.22
N VAL A 311 -24.31 -6.02 -3.06
CA VAL A 311 -23.29 -4.98 -2.88
C VAL A 311 -21.90 -5.50 -3.21
N GLN A 312 -21.54 -6.70 -2.73
CA GLN A 312 -20.26 -7.31 -3.03
C GLN A 312 -20.08 -7.55 -4.52
N GLU A 313 -21.04 -8.22 -5.20
CA GLU A 313 -20.97 -8.50 -6.64
C GLU A 313 -20.84 -7.23 -7.47
N LEU A 314 -21.60 -6.19 -7.13
CA LEU A 314 -21.53 -4.90 -7.78
C LEU A 314 -20.15 -4.27 -7.69
N LEU A 315 -19.54 -4.34 -6.52
CA LEU A 315 -18.23 -3.76 -6.26
C LEU A 315 -17.09 -4.58 -6.87
N ASP A 316 -17.21 -5.90 -6.92
CA ASP A 316 -16.27 -6.78 -7.63
C ASP A 316 -16.29 -6.51 -9.14
N ALA A 317 -17.45 -6.19 -9.71
CA ALA A 317 -17.58 -5.77 -11.11
C ALA A 317 -16.91 -4.39 -11.36
N ARG A 318 -17.00 -3.47 -10.41
CA ARG A 318 -16.38 -2.15 -10.49
C ARG A 318 -14.86 -2.18 -10.33
N ASN A 319 -14.36 -2.98 -9.40
CA ASN A 319 -12.95 -3.13 -9.11
C ASN A 319 -12.57 -4.62 -9.15
N PRO A 320 -11.88 -5.07 -10.21
CA PRO A 320 -11.55 -6.48 -10.42
C PRO A 320 -10.45 -7.01 -9.46
N ASP A 321 -10.05 -6.26 -8.44
CA ASP A 321 -9.29 -6.82 -7.32
C ASP A 321 -10.26 -7.68 -6.49
N GLY A 322 -10.18 -9.01 -6.62
CA GLY A 322 -11.12 -9.98 -6.02
C GLY A 322 -11.20 -9.97 -4.48
N LYS A 323 -10.67 -8.95 -3.83
CA LYS A 323 -10.78 -8.71 -2.39
C LYS A 323 -11.54 -7.42 -2.08
N TYR A 324 -11.71 -6.53 -3.04
CA TYR A 324 -12.28 -5.22 -2.81
C TYR A 324 -13.75 -5.31 -2.38
N GLY A 325 -14.59 -5.95 -3.17
CA GLY A 325 -16.02 -6.09 -2.88
C GLY A 325 -16.27 -6.76 -1.52
N MET A 326 -15.51 -7.82 -1.22
CA MET A 326 -15.60 -8.52 0.07
C MET A 326 -15.17 -7.62 1.26
N MET A 327 -14.16 -6.77 1.09
CA MET A 327 -13.75 -5.83 2.14
C MET A 327 -14.81 -4.76 2.38
N VAL A 328 -15.38 -4.20 1.33
CA VAL A 328 -16.43 -3.18 1.44
C VAL A 328 -17.70 -3.80 2.03
N GLU A 329 -18.10 -4.99 1.58
CA GLU A 329 -19.24 -5.71 2.12
C GLU A 329 -19.11 -5.95 3.63
N ARG A 330 -17.95 -6.43 4.08
CA ARG A 330 -17.65 -6.64 5.49
C ARG A 330 -17.74 -5.34 6.32
N MET A 331 -17.16 -4.24 5.81
CA MET A 331 -17.26 -2.94 6.45
C MET A 331 -18.69 -2.40 6.45
N ALA A 332 -19.44 -2.59 5.37
CA ALA A 332 -20.84 -2.17 5.28
C ALA A 332 -21.71 -2.92 6.28
N ARG A 333 -21.50 -4.22 6.49
CA ARG A 333 -22.16 -4.97 7.55
C ARG A 333 -21.83 -4.42 8.94
N CYS A 334 -20.54 -4.17 9.21
CA CYS A 334 -20.12 -3.62 10.49
C CYS A 334 -20.80 -2.26 10.76
N LEU A 335 -20.82 -1.36 9.80
CA LEU A 335 -21.47 -0.07 9.90
C LEU A 335 -22.99 -0.17 10.02
N TYR A 336 -23.63 -1.07 9.28
CA TYR A 336 -25.08 -1.31 9.36
C TYR A 336 -25.52 -1.79 10.73
N TYR A 337 -24.78 -2.73 11.34
CA TYR A 337 -25.12 -3.26 12.66
C TYR A 337 -24.72 -2.37 13.83
N ARG A 338 -23.83 -1.40 13.63
CA ARG A 338 -23.45 -0.39 14.64
C ARG A 338 -24.40 0.78 14.74
N CYS A 339 -25.43 0.87 13.91
CA CYS A 339 -26.36 1.99 13.85
C CYS A 339 -25.65 3.32 13.56
N LEU A 340 -25.32 3.53 12.28
CA LEU A 340 -24.94 4.87 11.78
C LEU A 340 -26.09 5.86 11.88
#